data_7c5d5af83a57444bc177415a82a9d908
#
_entry.id   7c5d5af83a57444bc177415a82a9d908
#
_cell.length_a   1.000
_cell.length_b   1.000
_cell.length_c   1.000
_cell.angle_alpha   90.00
_cell.angle_beta   90.00
_cell.angle_gamma   90.00
#
_symmetry.space_group_name_H-M   'P 1'
#
loop_
_entity.id
_entity.type
_entity.pdbx_description
1 polymer ?
#
loop_
_entity_poly.entity_id
_entity_poly.type
_entity_poly.pdbx_seq_one_letter_code
_entity_poly.pdbx_strand_id
1 'polypeptide(L)'
;GPVVVADKMYGAAMYELVRVGGDELIGEIIRLEGETATIQCYEETSGLTVGDPVARSRQPLSVELGPGVMGNICDGIQRPLKKIAEVAGDCFIPRGINVPSVDRSIAWEFNLPTVNQFKVGDHISGGDIFGIVPENNLIEHRIMLPPNARGKITYIAPPGEYTLDDKVIEVEFAGERKSYTMLQKWPVRAPRPVAEKLPANTPLLTGQRVLDVMFPSVLGGTCAIPGAFGCGKTVISQALSKYSNSDGIIYVGCGERGNEMAEVLAEFPELTMTLPNGTEESIMKRTTLVANTSNMPVAAREASIYTGITLAEYFRDQGYNISMMADSTSRWAEALREISGRLAEMPADSGYPAYLGARLASFYERAGRVRCLGGPNREGSVTVVGAVSPPGGDFSDPVTSATLGIVQVFWGLDKKLAQRKHFPSVNWLISYSKYNAALEPFYEKTDSEFLALRATARDVLQKEDELNEIVQLVGKDSLAESDKITLETAKFLKEDFLQQNSFTAYDKYCPFYKSAAMLRNILAFHRAANAAVERTAGGEGAKITFNVIKARMGDLMYRVASQKFEDPAEGEEKVTKTLAVLHDDLLASFRQLEDEFR
;
A
#
# COMPACT_ATOMS: atom_id res chain seq x y z
N GLY A 1 -32.30 -11.89 4.79
CA GLY A 1 -31.18 -11.00 4.53
C GLY A 1 -30.33 -10.78 5.78
N PRO A 2 -29.15 -10.13 5.68
CA PRO A 2 -28.26 -9.96 6.82
C PRO A 2 -28.73 -8.90 7.84
N VAL A 3 -29.88 -8.28 7.63
CA VAL A 3 -30.41 -7.26 8.51
C VAL A 3 -31.46 -7.85 9.45
N VAL A 4 -31.30 -7.58 10.74
CA VAL A 4 -32.20 -8.01 11.81
C VAL A 4 -32.65 -6.78 12.58
N VAL A 5 -33.92 -6.73 12.97
CA VAL A 5 -34.49 -5.67 13.82
C VAL A 5 -34.76 -6.25 15.20
N ALA A 6 -34.18 -5.64 16.22
CA ALA A 6 -34.35 -6.03 17.62
C ALA A 6 -35.10 -4.97 18.39
N ASP A 7 -36.08 -5.36 19.22
CA ASP A 7 -36.76 -4.47 20.13
C ASP A 7 -36.12 -4.48 21.53
N LYS A 8 -36.59 -3.60 22.41
CA LYS A 8 -36.12 -3.49 23.81
C LYS A 8 -34.61 -3.32 23.96
N MET A 9 -34.00 -2.64 23.02
CA MET A 9 -32.56 -2.36 23.00
C MET A 9 -32.23 -1.06 23.74
N TYR A 10 -32.65 -0.96 25.00
CA TYR A 10 -32.40 0.22 25.82
C TYR A 10 -30.93 0.43 26.07
N GLY A 11 -30.48 1.67 25.90
CA GLY A 11 -29.09 2.04 26.19
C GLY A 11 -28.07 1.53 25.19
N ALA A 12 -28.51 0.91 24.09
CA ALA A 12 -27.61 0.47 23.02
C ALA A 12 -26.98 1.65 22.30
N ALA A 13 -25.71 1.49 21.90
CA ALA A 13 -24.97 2.49 21.17
C ALA A 13 -24.83 2.14 19.68
N MET A 14 -24.65 3.15 18.84
CA MET A 14 -24.33 2.94 17.43
C MET A 14 -23.02 2.16 17.31
N TYR A 15 -22.98 1.23 16.39
CA TYR A 15 -21.83 0.36 16.10
C TYR A 15 -21.48 -0.60 17.24
N GLU A 16 -22.39 -0.81 18.19
CA GLU A 16 -22.22 -1.80 19.23
C GLU A 16 -22.27 -3.22 18.64
N LEU A 17 -21.34 -4.07 19.04
CA LEU A 17 -21.32 -5.49 18.68
C LEU A 17 -22.37 -6.25 19.49
N VAL A 18 -23.15 -7.11 18.85
CA VAL A 18 -24.19 -7.91 19.47
C VAL A 18 -24.12 -9.36 19.01
N ARG A 19 -24.71 -10.26 19.80
CA ARG A 19 -24.87 -11.68 19.48
C ARG A 19 -26.35 -11.95 19.23
N VAL A 20 -26.67 -12.48 18.04
CA VAL A 20 -28.03 -12.63 17.56
C VAL A 20 -28.42 -14.10 17.50
N GLY A 21 -29.54 -14.43 18.12
CA GLY A 21 -30.13 -15.78 18.09
C GLY A 21 -29.45 -16.81 18.97
N GLY A 22 -29.96 -18.05 18.93
CA GLY A 22 -29.39 -19.16 19.69
C GLY A 22 -28.02 -19.60 19.23
N ASP A 23 -27.69 -19.35 17.96
CA ASP A 23 -26.36 -19.63 17.38
C ASP A 23 -25.33 -18.51 17.67
N GLU A 24 -25.73 -17.46 18.37
CA GLU A 24 -24.87 -16.32 18.74
C GLU A 24 -24.14 -15.68 17.54
N LEU A 25 -24.89 -15.37 16.48
CA LEU A 25 -24.36 -14.75 15.29
C LEU A 25 -23.85 -13.33 15.61
N ILE A 26 -22.65 -13.01 15.14
CA ILE A 26 -22.05 -11.69 15.37
C ILE A 26 -22.74 -10.68 14.48
N GLY A 27 -23.15 -9.55 15.07
CA GLY A 27 -23.75 -8.44 14.35
C GLY A 27 -23.35 -7.09 14.94
N GLU A 28 -23.61 -6.04 14.18
CA GLU A 28 -23.29 -4.67 14.55
C GLU A 28 -24.56 -3.82 14.43
N ILE A 29 -24.82 -2.94 15.42
CA ILE A 29 -25.93 -2.00 15.37
C ILE A 29 -25.60 -0.89 14.39
N ILE A 30 -26.43 -0.73 13.35
CA ILE A 30 -26.23 0.26 12.30
C ILE A 30 -27.27 1.38 12.32
N ARG A 31 -28.33 1.22 13.10
CA ARG A 31 -29.39 2.23 13.26
C ARG A 31 -30.10 2.05 14.59
N LEU A 32 -30.39 3.16 15.24
CA LEU A 32 -31.18 3.20 16.46
C LEU A 32 -32.40 4.11 16.27
N GLU A 33 -33.58 3.56 16.55
CA GLU A 33 -34.85 4.30 16.55
C GLU A 33 -35.59 4.00 17.86
N GLY A 34 -35.48 4.90 18.83
CA GLY A 34 -36.07 4.68 20.15
C GLY A 34 -35.50 3.44 20.83
N GLU A 35 -36.33 2.47 21.10
CA GLU A 35 -35.96 1.18 21.71
C GLU A 35 -35.57 0.12 20.68
N THR A 36 -35.72 0.43 19.40
CA THR A 36 -35.50 -0.51 18.31
C THR A 36 -34.12 -0.28 17.71
N ALA A 37 -33.37 -1.38 17.55
CA ALA A 37 -32.08 -1.37 16.89
C ALA A 37 -32.13 -2.19 15.60
N THR A 38 -31.61 -1.64 14.53
CA THR A 38 -31.37 -2.38 13.30
C THR A 38 -29.94 -2.91 13.33
N ILE A 39 -29.81 -4.22 13.18
CA ILE A 39 -28.55 -4.95 13.32
C ILE A 39 -28.18 -5.54 11.97
N GLN A 40 -26.93 -5.35 11.59
CA GLN A 40 -26.35 -6.02 10.44
C GLN A 40 -25.49 -7.18 10.91
N CYS A 41 -25.87 -8.41 10.51
CA CYS A 41 -25.13 -9.60 10.87
C CYS A 41 -23.96 -9.85 9.92
N TYR A 42 -22.85 -10.30 10.47
CA TYR A 42 -21.65 -10.68 9.73
C TYR A 42 -21.70 -12.12 9.21
N GLU A 43 -22.76 -12.84 9.54
CA GLU A 43 -23.01 -14.21 9.12
C GLU A 43 -24.40 -14.33 8.52
N GLU A 44 -24.68 -15.46 7.89
CA GLU A 44 -25.98 -15.71 7.30
C GLU A 44 -27.06 -15.84 8.38
N THR A 45 -28.19 -15.17 8.18
CA THR A 45 -29.29 -15.08 9.14
C THR A 45 -30.39 -16.10 8.93
N SER A 46 -30.24 -17.04 8.02
CA SER A 46 -31.24 -18.07 7.77
C SER A 46 -31.52 -18.90 9.05
N GLY A 47 -32.76 -19.16 9.34
CA GLY A 47 -33.18 -19.89 10.53
C GLY A 47 -33.45 -19.01 11.76
N LEU A 48 -33.20 -17.71 11.71
CA LEU A 48 -33.64 -16.79 12.76
C LEU A 48 -35.14 -16.58 12.70
N THR A 49 -35.77 -16.59 13.88
CA THR A 49 -37.22 -16.39 14.03
C THR A 49 -37.51 -15.23 14.97
N VAL A 50 -38.72 -14.69 14.87
CA VAL A 50 -39.20 -13.68 15.81
C VAL A 50 -39.23 -14.25 17.22
N GLY A 51 -38.66 -13.53 18.17
CA GLY A 51 -38.54 -13.98 19.56
C GLY A 51 -37.16 -14.52 19.92
N ASP A 52 -36.25 -14.69 18.94
CA ASP A 52 -34.90 -15.09 19.23
C ASP A 52 -34.15 -14.00 20.03
N PRO A 53 -33.29 -14.40 20.98
CA PRO A 53 -32.60 -13.43 21.84
C PRO A 53 -31.49 -12.66 21.10
N VAL A 54 -31.29 -11.40 21.50
CA VAL A 54 -30.16 -10.58 21.09
C VAL A 54 -29.41 -10.12 22.33
N ALA A 55 -28.16 -10.55 22.46
CA ALA A 55 -27.30 -10.19 23.58
C ALA A 55 -26.37 -9.03 23.21
N ARG A 56 -26.36 -7.98 24.04
CA ARG A 56 -25.46 -6.84 23.88
C ARG A 56 -24.08 -7.16 24.44
N SER A 57 -23.03 -6.80 23.69
CA SER A 57 -21.65 -6.89 24.19
C SER A 57 -21.22 -5.63 24.93
N ARG A 58 -21.89 -4.50 24.73
CA ARG A 58 -21.57 -3.17 25.23
C ARG A 58 -20.23 -2.64 24.72
N GLN A 59 -19.71 -3.22 23.64
CA GLN A 59 -18.45 -2.84 23.03
C GLN A 59 -18.62 -2.75 21.51
N PRO A 60 -17.92 -1.81 20.83
CA PRO A 60 -17.94 -1.77 19.36
C PRO A 60 -17.13 -2.94 18.76
N LEU A 61 -17.30 -3.15 17.46
CA LEU A 61 -16.44 -4.08 16.73
C LEU A 61 -14.98 -3.66 16.90
N SER A 62 -14.18 -4.56 17.44
CA SER A 62 -12.78 -4.31 17.79
C SER A 62 -11.90 -5.43 17.26
N VAL A 63 -10.64 -5.12 17.03
CA VAL A 63 -9.62 -6.10 16.66
C VAL A 63 -8.73 -6.40 17.85
N GLU A 64 -8.20 -7.61 17.89
CA GLU A 64 -7.18 -8.02 18.84
C GLU A 64 -5.79 -7.67 18.29
N LEU A 65 -5.00 -6.97 19.08
CA LEU A 65 -3.69 -6.45 18.70
C LEU A 65 -2.64 -6.99 19.66
N GLY A 66 -1.67 -7.71 19.14
CA GLY A 66 -0.60 -8.32 19.93
C GLY A 66 0.29 -9.24 19.10
N PRO A 67 1.26 -9.92 19.75
CA PRO A 67 2.08 -10.91 19.07
C PRO A 67 1.23 -12.02 18.44
N GLY A 68 1.55 -12.39 17.20
CA GLY A 68 0.80 -13.38 16.42
C GLY A 68 -0.12 -12.80 15.37
N VAL A 69 -0.33 -11.49 15.34
CA VAL A 69 -1.13 -10.82 14.30
C VAL A 69 -0.39 -10.82 12.97
N MET A 70 0.90 -10.50 12.99
CA MET A 70 1.71 -10.49 11.77
C MET A 70 1.91 -11.92 11.25
N GLY A 71 1.76 -12.10 9.95
CA GLY A 71 1.80 -13.43 9.33
C GLY A 71 0.47 -14.17 9.32
N ASN A 72 -0.57 -13.58 9.90
CA ASN A 72 -1.89 -14.20 10.00
C ASN A 72 -2.74 -13.93 8.74
N ILE A 73 -3.68 -14.84 8.49
CA ILE A 73 -4.68 -14.70 7.44
C ILE A 73 -6.04 -14.72 8.12
N CYS A 74 -6.77 -13.61 8.05
CA CYS A 74 -8.08 -13.45 8.68
C CYS A 74 -9.13 -12.94 7.70
N ASP A 75 -10.40 -12.98 8.11
CA ASP A 75 -11.50 -12.38 7.35
C ASP A 75 -11.71 -10.90 7.73
N GLY A 76 -12.79 -10.28 7.21
CA GLY A 76 -13.07 -8.86 7.43
C GLY A 76 -13.32 -8.46 8.88
N ILE A 77 -13.60 -9.38 9.78
CA ILE A 77 -13.77 -9.14 11.22
C ILE A 77 -12.70 -9.83 12.07
N GLN A 78 -11.56 -10.09 11.46
CA GLN A 78 -10.38 -10.71 12.09
C GLN A 78 -10.58 -12.16 12.55
N ARG A 79 -11.48 -12.92 11.96
CA ARG A 79 -11.56 -14.35 12.26
C ARG A 79 -10.39 -15.08 11.57
N PRO A 80 -9.61 -15.91 12.30
CA PRO A 80 -8.45 -16.60 11.73
C PRO A 80 -8.88 -17.75 10.82
N LEU A 81 -8.72 -17.60 9.52
CA LEU A 81 -9.27 -18.55 8.53
C LEU A 81 -8.65 -19.94 8.62
N LYS A 82 -7.33 -20.05 8.81
CA LYS A 82 -6.66 -21.35 8.95
C LYS A 82 -7.12 -22.10 10.18
N LYS A 83 -7.22 -21.42 11.31
CA LYS A 83 -7.64 -22.02 12.58
C LYS A 83 -9.09 -22.49 12.53
N ILE A 84 -9.95 -21.73 11.89
CA ILE A 84 -11.36 -22.09 11.69
C ILE A 84 -11.47 -23.35 10.83
N ALA A 85 -10.69 -23.44 9.75
CA ALA A 85 -10.67 -24.63 8.89
C ALA A 85 -10.20 -25.88 9.65
N GLU A 86 -9.19 -25.77 10.50
CA GLU A 86 -8.71 -26.86 11.35
C GLU A 86 -9.76 -27.30 12.38
N VAL A 87 -10.41 -26.36 13.06
CA VAL A 87 -11.44 -26.64 14.08
C VAL A 87 -12.71 -27.21 13.46
N ALA A 88 -13.14 -26.69 12.31
CA ALA A 88 -14.35 -27.13 11.62
C ALA A 88 -14.15 -28.46 10.88
N GLY A 89 -12.92 -28.81 10.51
CA GLY A 89 -12.64 -29.99 9.69
C GLY A 89 -13.20 -29.92 8.28
N ASP A 90 -13.60 -28.73 7.81
CA ASP A 90 -14.24 -28.50 6.52
C ASP A 90 -13.66 -27.21 5.90
N CYS A 91 -13.74 -27.11 4.58
CA CYS A 91 -13.36 -25.91 3.84
C CYS A 91 -14.36 -24.75 3.96
N PHE A 92 -15.55 -25.01 4.49
CA PHE A 92 -16.57 -23.98 4.74
C PHE A 92 -16.55 -23.51 6.19
N ILE A 93 -16.81 -22.21 6.40
CA ILE A 93 -16.90 -21.63 7.74
C ILE A 93 -18.31 -21.89 8.28
N PRO A 94 -18.50 -22.73 9.32
CA PRO A 94 -19.81 -22.94 9.92
C PRO A 94 -20.26 -21.70 10.69
N ARG A 95 -21.58 -21.56 10.84
CA ARG A 95 -22.19 -20.47 11.61
C ARG A 95 -21.86 -20.60 13.10
N GLY A 96 -21.65 -19.46 13.75
CA GLY A 96 -21.47 -19.40 15.20
C GLY A 96 -20.13 -19.91 15.72
N ILE A 97 -19.17 -20.22 14.87
CA ILE A 97 -17.82 -20.59 15.33
C ILE A 97 -17.17 -19.40 16.05
N ASN A 98 -16.76 -19.65 17.29
CA ASN A 98 -16.06 -18.70 18.12
C ASN A 98 -14.64 -19.16 18.38
N VAL A 99 -13.69 -18.63 17.62
CA VAL A 99 -12.25 -18.89 17.76
C VAL A 99 -11.57 -17.55 18.05
N PRO A 100 -10.63 -17.47 19.02
CA PRO A 100 -9.89 -16.23 19.27
C PRO A 100 -9.20 -15.75 17.99
N SER A 101 -9.24 -14.44 17.76
CA SER A 101 -8.65 -13.83 16.55
C SER A 101 -7.15 -14.03 16.49
N VAL A 102 -6.47 -14.02 17.63
CA VAL A 102 -5.03 -14.29 17.74
C VAL A 102 -4.85 -15.55 18.60
N ASP A 103 -3.95 -16.43 18.20
CA ASP A 103 -3.70 -17.69 18.89
C ASP A 103 -3.21 -17.45 20.32
N ARG A 104 -3.95 -18.01 21.30
CA ARG A 104 -3.67 -17.88 22.73
C ARG A 104 -2.75 -18.98 23.28
N SER A 105 -2.48 -20.01 22.49
CA SER A 105 -1.69 -21.18 22.93
C SER A 105 -0.18 -20.95 22.85
N ILE A 106 0.26 -19.94 22.11
CA ILE A 106 1.67 -19.66 21.89
C ILE A 106 2.26 -18.92 23.09
N ALA A 107 3.37 -19.43 23.61
CA ALA A 107 4.18 -18.73 24.61
C ALA A 107 5.21 -17.83 23.92
N TRP A 108 5.12 -16.54 24.18
CA TRP A 108 6.01 -15.53 23.62
C TRP A 108 7.10 -15.14 24.60
N GLU A 109 8.32 -14.97 24.12
CA GLU A 109 9.45 -14.51 24.92
C GLU A 109 9.29 -13.01 25.20
N PHE A 110 8.89 -12.66 26.42
CA PHE A 110 8.76 -11.28 26.87
C PHE A 110 10.06 -10.81 27.48
N ASN A 111 10.61 -9.72 26.96
CA ASN A 111 11.83 -9.08 27.44
C ASN A 111 11.54 -7.61 27.79
N LEU A 112 12.35 -7.04 28.66
CA LEU A 112 12.31 -5.61 28.91
C LEU A 112 13.06 -4.86 27.80
N PRO A 113 12.63 -3.65 27.43
CA PRO A 113 13.35 -2.86 26.43
C PRO A 113 14.74 -2.47 26.97
N THR A 114 15.69 -2.31 26.06
CA THR A 114 17.07 -1.92 26.41
C THR A 114 17.17 -0.46 26.83
N VAL A 115 16.21 0.37 26.39
CA VAL A 115 16.13 1.80 26.69
C VAL A 115 14.78 2.09 27.33
N ASN A 116 14.77 2.99 28.32
CA ASN A 116 13.55 3.38 29.07
C ASN A 116 12.83 2.20 29.72
N GLN A 117 13.57 1.43 30.53
CA GLN A 117 12.97 0.36 31.32
C GLN A 117 12.10 0.91 32.43
N PHE A 118 10.87 0.40 32.52
CA PHE A 118 9.95 0.73 33.60
C PHE A 118 10.14 -0.20 34.78
N LYS A 119 9.96 0.35 36.01
CA LYS A 119 10.05 -0.37 37.27
C LYS A 119 8.77 -0.16 38.07
N VAL A 120 8.51 -1.04 39.02
CA VAL A 120 7.41 -0.87 39.97
C VAL A 120 7.57 0.48 40.70
N GLY A 121 6.50 1.26 40.70
CA GLY A 121 6.48 2.59 41.24
C GLY A 121 6.62 3.72 40.21
N ASP A 122 7.04 3.42 39.01
CA ASP A 122 7.11 4.39 37.92
C ASP A 122 5.71 4.71 37.37
N HIS A 123 5.53 5.93 36.89
CA HIS A 123 4.32 6.32 36.16
C HIS A 123 4.44 5.88 34.70
N ILE A 124 3.38 5.27 34.17
CA ILE A 124 3.29 4.84 32.77
C ILE A 124 2.00 5.42 32.18
N SER A 125 2.07 5.79 30.91
CA SER A 125 0.94 6.33 30.16
C SER A 125 0.73 5.59 28.84
N GLY A 126 -0.42 5.83 28.22
CA GLY A 126 -0.78 5.17 26.97
C GLY A 126 0.27 5.30 25.87
N GLY A 127 0.56 4.21 25.20
CA GLY A 127 1.56 4.15 24.14
C GLY A 127 2.98 3.92 24.60
N ASP A 128 3.28 3.98 25.88
CA ASP A 128 4.61 3.67 26.40
C ASP A 128 4.97 2.20 26.17
N ILE A 129 6.15 1.97 25.61
CA ILE A 129 6.67 0.62 25.35
C ILE A 129 7.30 0.11 26.65
N PHE A 130 6.76 -0.97 27.20
CA PHE A 130 7.28 -1.59 28.42
C PHE A 130 7.84 -3.01 28.21
N GLY A 131 7.69 -3.57 27.03
CA GLY A 131 8.19 -4.90 26.72
C GLY A 131 8.51 -5.08 25.25
N ILE A 132 9.30 -6.11 24.97
CA ILE A 132 9.72 -6.47 23.61
C ILE A 132 9.57 -7.97 23.45
N VAL A 133 8.98 -8.39 22.33
CA VAL A 133 8.87 -9.79 21.92
C VAL A 133 9.55 -9.96 20.56
N PRO A 134 10.63 -10.77 20.46
CA PRO A 134 11.23 -11.09 19.18
C PRO A 134 10.33 -12.08 18.44
N GLU A 135 9.33 -11.59 17.75
CA GLU A 135 8.30 -12.39 17.07
C GLU A 135 8.88 -13.20 15.91
N ASN A 136 9.69 -12.54 15.08
CA ASN A 136 10.42 -13.19 13.98
C ASN A 136 11.62 -12.32 13.58
N ASN A 137 12.37 -12.76 12.54
CA ASN A 137 13.57 -12.07 12.09
C ASN A 137 13.30 -10.69 11.44
N LEU A 138 12.07 -10.43 11.03
CA LEU A 138 11.68 -9.19 10.34
C LEU A 138 11.01 -8.19 11.28
N ILE A 139 10.28 -8.67 12.30
CA ILE A 139 9.48 -7.85 13.19
C ILE A 139 9.87 -8.14 14.64
N GLU A 140 10.31 -7.09 15.33
CA GLU A 140 10.42 -7.04 16.78
C GLU A 140 9.14 -6.43 17.34
N HIS A 141 8.32 -7.24 18.00
CA HIS A 141 7.05 -6.77 18.52
C HIS A 141 7.26 -5.97 19.80
N ARG A 142 6.87 -4.71 19.79
CA ARG A 142 6.99 -3.79 20.94
C ARG A 142 5.67 -3.75 21.67
N ILE A 143 5.71 -4.17 22.94
CA ILE A 143 4.49 -4.23 23.76
C ILE A 143 4.26 -2.85 24.40
N MET A 144 3.12 -2.27 24.05
CA MET A 144 2.73 -0.93 24.49
C MET A 144 1.57 -0.99 25.48
N LEU A 145 1.51 -0.04 26.37
CA LEU A 145 0.31 0.17 27.18
C LEU A 145 -0.82 0.66 26.24
N PRO A 146 -2.07 0.17 26.40
CA PRO A 146 -3.18 0.67 25.60
C PRO A 146 -3.30 2.20 25.65
N PRO A 147 -3.68 2.87 24.54
CA PRO A 147 -3.64 4.34 24.46
C PRO A 147 -4.41 5.09 25.54
N ASN A 148 -5.48 4.52 26.05
CA ASN A 148 -6.33 5.15 27.06
C ASN A 148 -5.95 4.79 28.51
N ALA A 149 -4.91 3.98 28.69
CA ALA A 149 -4.47 3.53 30.00
C ALA A 149 -3.37 4.44 30.56
N ARG A 150 -3.34 4.58 31.89
CA ARG A 150 -2.31 5.30 32.61
C ARG A 150 -2.31 4.90 34.08
N GLY A 151 -1.24 5.16 34.76
CA GLY A 151 -1.17 4.97 36.20
C GLY A 151 0.22 4.67 36.69
N LYS A 152 0.32 4.39 38.00
CA LYS A 152 1.55 3.97 38.66
C LYS A 152 1.67 2.46 38.57
N ILE A 153 2.82 1.96 38.12
CA ILE A 153 3.07 0.53 37.98
C ILE A 153 3.13 -0.13 39.34
N THR A 154 2.25 -1.10 39.60
CA THR A 154 2.23 -1.91 40.82
C THR A 154 2.82 -3.30 40.57
N TYR A 155 2.86 -3.75 39.30
CA TYR A 155 3.47 -5.00 38.89
C TYR A 155 3.95 -4.90 37.46
N ILE A 156 5.12 -5.42 37.19
CA ILE A 156 5.63 -5.64 35.82
C ILE A 156 6.27 -7.03 35.76
N ALA A 157 5.94 -7.79 34.74
CA ALA A 157 6.42 -9.15 34.58
C ALA A 157 7.94 -9.17 34.36
N PRO A 158 8.69 -10.08 35.03
CA PRO A 158 10.11 -10.30 34.71
C PRO A 158 10.24 -10.93 33.34
N PRO A 159 11.43 -10.83 32.70
CA PRO A 159 11.68 -11.54 31.43
C PRO A 159 11.37 -13.03 31.53
N GLY A 160 10.69 -13.57 30.54
CA GLY A 160 10.29 -14.97 30.51
C GLY A 160 9.28 -15.24 29.41
N GLU A 161 8.73 -16.44 29.40
CA GLU A 161 7.71 -16.84 28.44
C GLU A 161 6.31 -16.61 28.99
N TYR A 162 5.48 -15.91 28.23
CA TYR A 162 4.08 -15.58 28.59
C TYR A 162 3.17 -15.79 27.39
N THR A 163 1.95 -16.23 27.68
CA THR A 163 0.88 -16.25 26.68
C THR A 163 0.16 -14.90 26.64
N LEU A 164 -0.70 -14.71 25.64
CA LEU A 164 -1.47 -13.48 25.52
C LEU A 164 -2.52 -13.28 26.62
N ASP A 165 -2.83 -14.33 27.38
CA ASP A 165 -3.76 -14.25 28.51
C ASP A 165 -3.06 -13.96 29.86
N ASP A 166 -1.74 -14.05 29.89
CA ASP A 166 -0.96 -13.81 31.11
C ASP A 166 -0.82 -12.32 31.40
N LYS A 167 -1.01 -11.95 32.66
CA LYS A 167 -0.78 -10.58 33.13
C LYS A 167 0.71 -10.23 33.04
N VAL A 168 1.04 -9.15 32.34
CA VAL A 168 2.42 -8.65 32.23
C VAL A 168 2.62 -7.30 32.87
N ILE A 169 1.58 -6.53 33.12
CA ILE A 169 1.66 -5.25 33.81
C ILE A 169 0.38 -5.00 34.59
N GLU A 170 0.51 -4.37 35.77
CA GLU A 170 -0.61 -3.86 36.56
C GLU A 170 -0.32 -2.41 36.91
N VAL A 171 -1.32 -1.54 36.73
CA VAL A 171 -1.22 -0.12 37.03
C VAL A 171 -2.35 0.30 37.97
N GLU A 172 -2.07 1.27 38.82
CA GLU A 172 -3.04 1.88 39.73
C GLU A 172 -3.26 3.35 39.36
N PHE A 173 -4.51 3.70 39.11
CA PHE A 173 -4.91 5.08 38.85
C PHE A 173 -6.26 5.37 39.54
N ALA A 174 -6.34 6.50 40.25
CA ALA A 174 -7.55 6.92 40.95
C ALA A 174 -8.13 5.87 41.92
N GLY A 175 -7.28 5.07 42.55
CA GLY A 175 -7.67 4.01 43.49
C GLY A 175 -8.09 2.69 42.84
N GLU A 176 -8.10 2.61 41.53
CA GLU A 176 -8.40 1.38 40.77
C GLU A 176 -7.14 0.73 40.25
N ARG A 177 -7.04 -0.59 40.38
CA ARG A 177 -5.98 -1.39 39.81
C ARG A 177 -6.48 -2.10 38.58
N LYS A 178 -5.76 -1.95 37.44
CA LYS A 178 -6.05 -2.63 36.19
C LYS A 178 -4.84 -3.43 35.75
N SER A 179 -5.09 -4.66 35.33
CA SER A 179 -4.07 -5.55 34.79
C SER A 179 -4.19 -5.60 33.27
N TYR A 180 -3.05 -5.64 32.61
CA TYR A 180 -2.97 -5.72 31.16
C TYR A 180 -2.09 -6.90 30.73
N THR A 181 -2.44 -7.47 29.59
CA THR A 181 -1.68 -8.53 28.94
C THR A 181 -0.91 -7.95 27.76
N MET A 182 -0.19 -8.78 27.00
CA MET A 182 0.43 -8.36 25.75
C MET A 182 -0.59 -8.10 24.64
N LEU A 183 -1.85 -8.48 24.86
CA LEU A 183 -2.94 -8.28 23.91
C LEU A 183 -3.73 -7.04 24.31
N GLN A 184 -4.10 -6.23 23.30
CA GLN A 184 -5.03 -5.14 23.49
C GLN A 184 -6.11 -5.17 22.41
N LYS A 185 -7.26 -4.57 22.68
CA LYS A 185 -8.35 -4.44 21.73
C LYS A 185 -8.54 -2.98 21.38
N TRP A 186 -8.85 -2.73 20.10
CA TRP A 186 -9.14 -1.38 19.64
C TRP A 186 -10.32 -1.39 18.67
N PRO A 187 -11.26 -0.42 18.79
CA PRO A 187 -12.38 -0.29 17.85
C PRO A 187 -11.89 0.02 16.43
N VAL A 188 -12.35 -0.72 15.45
CA VAL A 188 -11.84 -0.59 14.08
C VAL A 188 -12.23 0.74 13.43
N ARG A 189 -13.35 1.35 13.85
CA ARG A 189 -13.84 2.59 13.26
C ARG A 189 -13.24 3.85 13.88
N ALA A 190 -12.51 3.72 14.96
CA ALA A 190 -11.86 4.83 15.65
C ALA A 190 -10.36 4.88 15.29
N PRO A 191 -9.84 6.02 14.82
CA PRO A 191 -8.40 6.17 14.62
C PRO A 191 -7.64 6.00 15.94
N ARG A 192 -6.47 5.36 15.88
CA ARG A 192 -5.61 5.28 17.07
C ARG A 192 -4.93 6.62 17.30
N PRO A 193 -4.87 7.10 18.55
CA PRO A 193 -4.31 8.41 18.84
C PRO A 193 -2.81 8.46 18.59
N VAL A 194 -2.34 9.63 18.20
CA VAL A 194 -0.93 9.94 17.94
C VAL A 194 -0.54 11.20 18.72
N ALA A 195 0.75 11.37 18.98
CA ALA A 195 1.23 12.59 19.62
C ALA A 195 1.16 13.79 18.67
N GLU A 196 1.54 13.60 17.42
CA GLU A 196 1.60 14.65 16.40
C GLU A 196 1.60 14.06 15.00
N LYS A 197 0.89 14.69 14.08
CA LYS A 197 1.01 14.36 12.66
C LYS A 197 2.19 15.11 12.06
N LEU A 198 3.03 14.39 11.32
CA LEU A 198 4.24 14.94 10.72
C LEU A 198 4.10 15.04 9.19
N PRO A 199 4.78 15.99 8.53
CA PRO A 199 4.83 16.03 7.08
C PRO A 199 5.61 14.84 6.53
N ALA A 200 5.12 14.24 5.46
CA ALA A 200 5.80 13.16 4.78
C ALA A 200 6.97 13.70 3.94
N ASN A 201 8.15 13.11 4.08
CA ASN A 201 9.37 13.60 3.42
C ASN A 201 10.27 12.48 2.86
N THR A 202 9.86 11.23 3.02
CA THR A 202 10.62 10.07 2.56
C THR A 202 9.82 9.33 1.51
N PRO A 203 10.40 9.01 0.33
CA PRO A 203 9.66 8.32 -0.71
C PRO A 203 9.35 6.88 -0.33
N LEU A 204 8.20 6.41 -0.78
CA LEU A 204 7.87 4.99 -0.81
C LEU A 204 8.54 4.40 -2.06
N LEU A 205 9.57 3.59 -1.87
CA LEU A 205 10.30 2.96 -2.96
C LEU A 205 9.73 1.57 -3.22
N THR A 206 9.31 1.33 -4.45
CA THR A 206 8.62 0.10 -4.84
C THR A 206 9.48 -0.84 -5.68
N GLY A 207 10.59 -0.34 -6.21
CA GLY A 207 11.41 -1.05 -7.18
C GLY A 207 10.85 -1.02 -8.61
N GLN A 208 9.75 -0.31 -8.83
CA GLN A 208 9.16 -0.09 -10.15
C GLN A 208 9.53 1.32 -10.64
N ARG A 209 10.26 1.41 -11.75
CA ARG A 209 10.78 2.70 -12.25
C ARG A 209 9.69 3.72 -12.53
N VAL A 210 8.58 3.29 -13.11
CA VAL A 210 7.46 4.20 -13.42
C VAL A 210 6.87 4.84 -12.16
N LEU A 211 6.80 4.09 -11.08
CA LEU A 211 6.28 4.60 -9.81
C LEU A 211 7.29 5.44 -9.07
N ASP A 212 8.50 4.92 -8.91
CA ASP A 212 9.54 5.57 -8.09
C ASP A 212 10.09 6.84 -8.71
N VAL A 213 10.19 6.89 -10.03
CA VAL A 213 10.77 8.03 -10.75
C VAL A 213 9.72 9.04 -11.19
N MET A 214 8.67 8.57 -11.86
CA MET A 214 7.71 9.47 -12.51
C MET A 214 6.59 9.95 -11.58
N PHE A 215 6.07 9.06 -10.74
CA PHE A 215 4.90 9.34 -9.89
C PHE A 215 5.12 8.84 -8.47
N PRO A 216 6.09 9.41 -7.73
CA PRO A 216 6.46 8.90 -6.42
C PRO A 216 5.36 9.11 -5.39
N SER A 217 5.18 8.13 -4.52
CA SER A 217 4.45 8.29 -3.27
C SER A 217 5.44 8.46 -2.12
N VAL A 218 4.93 8.75 -0.94
CA VAL A 218 5.73 8.92 0.27
C VAL A 218 5.32 7.88 1.31
N LEU A 219 6.21 7.58 2.24
CA LEU A 219 5.86 6.83 3.44
C LEU A 219 4.88 7.67 4.27
N GLY A 220 3.69 7.16 4.47
CA GLY A 220 2.59 7.91 5.06
C GLY A 220 1.67 8.60 4.05
N GLY A 221 1.83 8.31 2.76
CA GLY A 221 1.02 8.91 1.71
C GLY A 221 -0.25 8.14 1.37
N THR A 222 -1.06 8.76 0.54
CA THR A 222 -2.28 8.16 -0.01
C THR A 222 -2.17 8.01 -1.51
N CYS A 223 -2.52 6.85 -2.02
CA CYS A 223 -2.39 6.52 -3.43
C CYS A 223 -3.60 5.73 -3.92
N ALA A 224 -4.01 5.97 -5.15
CA ALA A 224 -5.03 5.18 -5.82
C ALA A 224 -4.47 4.51 -7.07
N ILE A 225 -4.85 3.25 -7.28
CA ILE A 225 -4.55 2.50 -8.51
C ILE A 225 -5.88 2.16 -9.18
N PRO A 226 -6.47 3.06 -9.97
CA PRO A 226 -7.66 2.72 -10.73
C PRO A 226 -7.28 2.00 -12.02
N GLY A 227 -8.01 0.95 -12.33
CA GLY A 227 -7.79 0.17 -13.54
C GLY A 227 -8.79 -0.96 -13.71
N ALA A 228 -9.07 -1.33 -14.96
CA ALA A 228 -9.93 -2.44 -15.29
C ALA A 228 -9.26 -3.78 -14.92
N PHE A 229 -10.06 -4.83 -14.88
CA PHE A 229 -9.55 -6.19 -14.72
C PHE A 229 -8.51 -6.53 -15.81
N GLY A 230 -7.43 -7.20 -15.41
CA GLY A 230 -6.37 -7.60 -16.36
C GLY A 230 -5.33 -6.53 -16.68
N CYS A 231 -5.38 -5.36 -16.03
CA CYS A 231 -4.39 -4.29 -16.22
C CYS A 231 -3.13 -4.45 -15.36
N GLY A 232 -2.99 -5.55 -14.63
CA GLY A 232 -1.78 -5.82 -13.85
C GLY A 232 -1.75 -5.20 -12.46
N LYS A 233 -2.90 -4.92 -11.84
CA LYS A 233 -2.98 -4.45 -10.45
C LYS A 233 -2.27 -5.40 -9.49
N THR A 234 -2.44 -6.69 -9.68
CA THR A 234 -1.82 -7.73 -8.85
C THR A 234 -0.30 -7.66 -8.88
N VAL A 235 0.29 -7.40 -10.04
CA VAL A 235 1.74 -7.27 -10.20
C VAL A 235 2.28 -6.11 -9.38
N ILE A 236 1.61 -4.95 -9.42
CA ILE A 236 1.99 -3.78 -8.63
C ILE A 236 1.82 -4.08 -7.13
N SER A 237 0.72 -4.72 -6.74
CA SER A 237 0.46 -5.12 -5.35
C SER A 237 1.56 -6.04 -4.82
N GLN A 238 1.97 -7.03 -5.59
CA GLN A 238 3.06 -7.94 -5.22
C GLN A 238 4.41 -7.21 -5.14
N ALA A 239 4.69 -6.31 -6.07
CA ALA A 239 5.91 -5.51 -6.06
C ALA A 239 5.99 -4.64 -4.80
N LEU A 240 4.90 -4.00 -4.42
CA LEU A 240 4.80 -3.23 -3.18
C LEU A 240 5.04 -4.11 -1.95
N SER A 241 4.42 -5.27 -1.91
CA SER A 241 4.55 -6.20 -0.78
C SER A 241 5.94 -6.78 -0.64
N LYS A 242 6.59 -7.08 -1.76
CA LYS A 242 7.89 -7.75 -1.78
C LYS A 242 9.07 -6.79 -1.67
N TYR A 243 9.03 -5.66 -2.37
CA TYR A 243 10.18 -4.78 -2.57
C TYR A 243 10.07 -3.41 -1.93
N SER A 244 8.90 -3.02 -1.43
CA SER A 244 8.76 -1.70 -0.81
C SER A 244 9.66 -1.57 0.42
N ASN A 245 10.10 -0.36 0.68
CA ASN A 245 10.87 -0.02 1.87
C ASN A 245 10.02 0.09 3.14
N SER A 246 8.83 -0.45 3.13
CA SER A 246 7.96 -0.57 4.31
C SER A 246 8.43 -1.71 5.22
N ASP A 247 8.28 -1.53 6.52
CA ASP A 247 8.63 -2.54 7.51
C ASP A 247 7.62 -3.69 7.57
N GLY A 248 6.35 -3.37 7.33
CA GLY A 248 5.27 -4.35 7.30
C GLY A 248 4.20 -3.99 6.28
N ILE A 249 3.45 -5.01 5.89
CA ILE A 249 2.40 -4.91 4.87
C ILE A 249 1.08 -5.45 5.45
N ILE A 250 0.03 -4.68 5.28
CA ILE A 250 -1.35 -5.14 5.52
C ILE A 250 -2.04 -5.20 4.16
N TYR A 251 -2.37 -6.39 3.71
CA TYR A 251 -3.10 -6.58 2.46
C TYR A 251 -4.55 -6.91 2.74
N VAL A 252 -5.46 -6.09 2.24
CA VAL A 252 -6.91 -6.28 2.38
C VAL A 252 -7.49 -6.63 1.02
N GLY A 253 -7.92 -7.88 0.87
CA GLY A 253 -8.71 -8.33 -0.28
C GLY A 253 -10.18 -8.13 0.02
N CYS A 254 -10.75 -7.05 -0.48
CA CYS A 254 -12.14 -6.67 -0.23
C CYS A 254 -13.01 -7.02 -1.44
N GLY A 255 -13.85 -8.04 -1.31
CA GLY A 255 -14.80 -8.44 -2.35
C GLY A 255 -14.17 -9.04 -3.60
N GLU A 256 -12.93 -9.47 -3.55
CA GLU A 256 -12.29 -10.17 -4.66
C GLU A 256 -12.95 -11.51 -4.96
N ARG A 257 -12.80 -11.98 -6.19
CA ARG A 257 -13.25 -13.32 -6.57
C ARG A 257 -12.45 -14.36 -5.80
N GLY A 258 -13.08 -15.46 -5.45
CA GLY A 258 -12.43 -16.52 -4.69
C GLY A 258 -11.17 -17.09 -5.35
N ASN A 259 -11.13 -17.19 -6.69
CA ASN A 259 -9.97 -17.65 -7.43
C ASN A 259 -8.79 -16.66 -7.38
N GLU A 260 -9.05 -15.36 -7.47
CA GLU A 260 -8.02 -14.31 -7.34
C GLU A 260 -7.41 -14.31 -5.93
N MET A 261 -8.26 -14.42 -4.92
CA MET A 261 -7.83 -14.50 -3.53
C MET A 261 -7.04 -15.77 -3.25
N ALA A 262 -7.43 -16.89 -3.84
CA ALA A 262 -6.69 -18.15 -3.75
C ALA A 262 -5.27 -18.04 -4.34
N GLU A 263 -5.11 -17.32 -5.44
CA GLU A 263 -3.79 -17.03 -6.02
C GLU A 263 -2.92 -16.23 -5.06
N VAL A 264 -3.45 -15.17 -4.48
CA VAL A 264 -2.72 -14.34 -3.49
C VAL A 264 -2.32 -15.17 -2.28
N LEU A 265 -3.23 -15.98 -1.74
CA LEU A 265 -2.98 -16.84 -0.59
C LEU A 265 -1.94 -17.95 -0.88
N ALA A 266 -1.87 -18.41 -2.12
CA ALA A 266 -0.89 -19.41 -2.55
C ALA A 266 0.49 -18.78 -2.82
N GLU A 267 0.53 -17.59 -3.40
CA GLU A 267 1.78 -16.94 -3.84
C GLU A 267 2.52 -16.23 -2.70
N PHE A 268 1.83 -15.52 -1.83
CA PHE A 268 2.48 -14.71 -0.79
C PHE A 268 3.35 -15.51 0.17
N PRO A 269 2.97 -16.71 0.65
CA PRO A 269 3.86 -17.51 1.49
C PRO A 269 5.15 -17.97 0.80
N GLU A 270 5.13 -18.09 -0.53
CA GLU A 270 6.29 -18.52 -1.33
C GLU A 270 7.21 -17.36 -1.73
N LEU A 271 6.71 -16.12 -1.68
CA LEU A 271 7.53 -14.95 -1.95
C LEU A 271 8.54 -14.75 -0.82
N THR A 272 9.77 -14.48 -1.18
CA THR A 272 10.86 -14.28 -0.23
C THR A 272 11.52 -12.93 -0.42
N MET A 273 12.12 -12.42 0.64
CA MET A 273 12.97 -11.24 0.60
C MET A 273 14.34 -11.58 1.18
N THR A 274 15.37 -10.93 0.68
CA THR A 274 16.74 -11.12 1.15
C THR A 274 17.03 -10.16 2.30
N LEU A 275 17.45 -10.71 3.45
CA LEU A 275 17.87 -9.91 4.59
C LEU A 275 19.31 -9.38 4.40
N PRO A 276 19.71 -8.35 5.16
CA PRO A 276 21.08 -7.82 5.09
C PRO A 276 22.17 -8.86 5.35
N ASN A 277 21.89 -9.93 6.10
CA ASN A 277 22.81 -11.04 6.37
C ASN A 277 22.87 -12.07 5.23
N GLY A 278 22.14 -11.88 4.13
CA GLY A 278 22.09 -12.78 2.99
C GLY A 278 21.11 -13.94 3.08
N THR A 279 20.42 -14.12 4.21
CA THR A 279 19.37 -15.14 4.34
C THR A 279 18.06 -14.70 3.68
N GLU A 280 17.36 -15.67 3.10
CA GLU A 280 16.02 -15.42 2.56
C GLU A 280 14.95 -15.72 3.60
N GLU A 281 13.98 -14.80 3.73
CA GLU A 281 12.82 -14.96 4.61
C GLU A 281 11.53 -14.76 3.82
N SER A 282 10.48 -15.51 4.20
CA SER A 282 9.16 -15.33 3.59
C SER A 282 8.59 -13.95 3.92
N ILE A 283 8.04 -13.28 2.93
CA ILE A 283 7.38 -11.98 3.13
C ILE A 283 6.14 -12.08 4.03
N MET A 284 5.56 -13.28 4.20
CA MET A 284 4.44 -13.49 5.12
C MET A 284 4.79 -13.17 6.57
N LYS A 285 6.07 -13.25 6.95
CA LYS A 285 6.51 -12.88 8.30
C LYS A 285 6.35 -11.38 8.60
N ARG A 286 6.23 -10.53 7.58
CA ARG A 286 5.96 -9.10 7.71
C ARG A 286 4.60 -8.69 7.11
N THR A 287 3.76 -9.66 6.74
CA THR A 287 2.50 -9.40 6.04
C THR A 287 1.33 -9.99 6.82
N THR A 288 0.25 -9.24 6.93
CA THR A 288 -1.04 -9.72 7.39
C THR A 288 -2.03 -9.64 6.24
N LEU A 289 -2.74 -10.73 5.98
CA LEU A 289 -3.76 -10.79 4.93
C LEU A 289 -5.15 -10.74 5.56
N VAL A 290 -5.95 -9.79 5.12
CA VAL A 290 -7.39 -9.71 5.45
C VAL A 290 -8.13 -10.11 4.20
N ALA A 291 -8.69 -11.31 4.20
CA ALA A 291 -9.33 -11.90 3.03
C ALA A 291 -10.84 -11.92 3.21
N ASN A 292 -11.55 -11.07 2.48
CA ASN A 292 -13.00 -11.06 2.46
C ASN A 292 -13.48 -11.18 1.01
N THR A 293 -13.82 -12.40 0.60
CA THR A 293 -14.23 -12.69 -0.79
C THR A 293 -15.64 -12.21 -1.08
N SER A 294 -16.01 -12.17 -2.36
CA SER A 294 -17.31 -11.69 -2.81
C SER A 294 -18.49 -12.52 -2.32
N ASN A 295 -18.27 -13.79 -1.95
CA ASN A 295 -19.28 -14.68 -1.42
C ASN A 295 -19.42 -14.64 0.11
N MET A 296 -18.57 -13.90 0.78
CA MET A 296 -18.66 -13.65 2.23
C MET A 296 -19.71 -12.57 2.53
N PRO A 297 -20.22 -12.48 3.77
CA PRO A 297 -21.26 -11.51 4.12
C PRO A 297 -20.87 -10.05 3.83
N VAL A 298 -21.84 -9.26 3.42
CA VAL A 298 -21.68 -7.85 3.04
C VAL A 298 -21.14 -7.00 4.19
N ALA A 299 -21.60 -7.26 5.40
CA ALA A 299 -21.15 -6.52 6.59
C ALA A 299 -19.66 -6.72 6.88
N ALA A 300 -19.18 -7.96 6.75
CA ALA A 300 -17.75 -8.24 6.91
C ALA A 300 -16.90 -7.57 5.83
N ARG A 301 -17.43 -7.48 4.61
CA ARG A 301 -16.79 -6.76 3.51
C ARG A 301 -16.65 -5.26 3.82
N GLU A 302 -17.72 -4.66 4.32
CA GLU A 302 -17.71 -3.24 4.71
C GLU A 302 -16.72 -2.99 5.87
N ALA A 303 -16.63 -3.89 6.83
CA ALA A 303 -15.72 -3.75 7.96
C ALA A 303 -14.24 -4.02 7.61
N SER A 304 -13.95 -4.73 6.53
CA SER A 304 -12.61 -5.24 6.21
C SER A 304 -11.53 -4.16 6.10
N ILE A 305 -11.84 -3.02 5.49
CA ILE A 305 -10.87 -1.93 5.35
C ILE A 305 -10.55 -1.28 6.71
N TYR A 306 -11.53 -1.18 7.59
CA TYR A 306 -11.33 -0.65 8.93
C TYR A 306 -10.51 -1.59 9.79
N THR A 307 -10.73 -2.89 9.66
CA THR A 307 -9.89 -3.91 10.28
C THR A 307 -8.44 -3.78 9.82
N GLY A 308 -8.23 -3.69 8.52
CA GLY A 308 -6.89 -3.54 7.94
C GLY A 308 -6.17 -2.29 8.40
N ILE A 309 -6.84 -1.13 8.36
CA ILE A 309 -6.20 0.13 8.75
C ILE A 309 -5.89 0.18 10.25
N THR A 310 -6.71 -0.45 11.07
CA THR A 310 -6.44 -0.53 12.52
C THR A 310 -5.22 -1.39 12.81
N LEU A 311 -5.06 -2.52 12.12
CA LEU A 311 -3.86 -3.34 12.21
C LEU A 311 -2.62 -2.55 11.79
N ALA A 312 -2.72 -1.80 10.70
CA ALA A 312 -1.64 -0.93 10.24
C ALA A 312 -1.27 0.14 11.26
N GLU A 313 -2.25 0.80 11.86
CA GLU A 313 -2.04 1.81 12.89
C GLU A 313 -1.38 1.24 14.15
N TYR A 314 -1.70 0.02 14.52
CA TYR A 314 -1.08 -0.62 15.67
C TYR A 314 0.44 -0.81 15.47
N PHE A 315 0.87 -1.32 14.32
CA PHE A 315 2.29 -1.47 14.01
C PHE A 315 2.98 -0.13 13.78
N ARG A 316 2.26 0.84 13.22
CA ARG A 316 2.75 2.23 13.14
C ARG A 316 3.10 2.77 14.53
N ASP A 317 2.25 2.53 15.52
CA ASP A 317 2.45 3.00 16.90
C ASP A 317 3.69 2.39 17.55
N GLN A 318 4.17 1.27 17.04
CA GLN A 318 5.44 0.68 17.45
C GLN A 318 6.66 1.36 16.82
N GLY A 319 6.45 2.31 15.91
CA GLY A 319 7.51 3.01 15.20
C GLY A 319 7.86 2.42 13.83
N TYR A 320 7.02 1.58 13.27
CA TYR A 320 7.23 0.99 11.96
C TYR A 320 6.53 1.79 10.85
N ASN A 321 7.10 1.66 9.65
CA ASN A 321 6.47 2.15 8.42
C ASN A 321 5.65 1.02 7.80
N ILE A 322 4.34 1.17 7.82
CA ILE A 322 3.41 0.14 7.35
C ILE A 322 2.74 0.61 6.07
N SER A 323 2.70 -0.26 5.08
CA SER A 323 1.92 -0.03 3.87
C SER A 323 0.69 -0.91 3.89
N MET A 324 -0.47 -0.29 3.71
CA MET A 324 -1.74 -0.98 3.57
C MET A 324 -2.18 -0.95 2.13
N MET A 325 -2.54 -2.11 1.61
CA MET A 325 -3.13 -2.26 0.30
C MET A 325 -4.58 -2.70 0.45
N ALA A 326 -5.49 -1.95 -0.15
CA ALA A 326 -6.91 -2.28 -0.20
C ALA A 326 -7.30 -2.59 -1.65
N ASP A 327 -7.61 -3.83 -1.94
CA ASP A 327 -8.06 -4.26 -3.26
C ASP A 327 -9.42 -4.98 -3.14
N SER A 328 -10.52 -4.42 -3.47
CA SER A 328 -10.66 -3.11 -4.10
C SER A 328 -11.61 -2.24 -3.26
N THR A 329 -11.35 -0.96 -3.18
CA THR A 329 -12.24 -0.01 -2.48
C THR A 329 -13.59 0.14 -3.20
N SER A 330 -13.66 -0.18 -4.49
CA SER A 330 -14.93 -0.24 -5.23
C SER A 330 -15.87 -1.30 -4.66
N ARG A 331 -15.34 -2.44 -4.28
CA ARG A 331 -16.15 -3.53 -3.67
C ARG A 331 -16.62 -3.16 -2.27
N TRP A 332 -15.79 -2.44 -1.52
CA TRP A 332 -16.21 -1.85 -0.25
C TRP A 332 -17.36 -0.88 -0.43
N ALA A 333 -17.28 0.00 -1.42
CA ALA A 333 -18.34 0.96 -1.74
C ALA A 333 -19.63 0.26 -2.18
N GLU A 334 -19.55 -0.83 -2.93
CA GLU A 334 -20.71 -1.67 -3.28
C GLU A 334 -21.36 -2.25 -2.03
N ALA A 335 -20.57 -2.71 -1.07
CA ALA A 335 -21.08 -3.19 0.21
C ALA A 335 -21.83 -2.07 0.96
N LEU A 336 -21.27 -0.89 0.99
CA LEU A 336 -21.89 0.28 1.60
C LEU A 336 -23.20 0.65 0.91
N ARG A 337 -23.25 0.59 -0.43
CA ARG A 337 -24.46 0.80 -1.22
C ARG A 337 -25.54 -0.21 -0.90
N GLU A 338 -25.19 -1.48 -0.78
CA GLU A 338 -26.13 -2.54 -0.45
C GLU A 338 -26.72 -2.36 0.95
N ILE A 339 -25.89 -2.00 1.93
CA ILE A 339 -26.34 -1.70 3.30
C ILE A 339 -27.30 -0.52 3.31
N SER A 340 -26.95 0.59 2.66
CA SER A 340 -27.82 1.77 2.61
C SER A 340 -29.14 1.50 1.90
N GLY A 341 -29.13 0.67 0.86
CA GLY A 341 -30.33 0.23 0.16
C GLY A 341 -31.27 -0.59 1.05
N ARG A 342 -30.71 -1.47 1.88
CA ARG A 342 -31.50 -2.26 2.85
C ARG A 342 -32.08 -1.41 3.98
N LEU A 343 -31.43 -0.32 4.34
CA LEU A 343 -31.92 0.66 5.31
C LEU A 343 -32.92 1.65 4.70
N ALA A 344 -33.22 1.53 3.40
CA ALA A 344 -34.07 2.43 2.65
C ALA A 344 -33.63 3.92 2.75
N GLU A 345 -32.34 4.16 2.83
CA GLU A 345 -31.77 5.50 2.78
C GLU A 345 -31.91 6.06 1.35
N MET A 346 -32.05 7.37 1.24
CA MET A 346 -32.18 8.03 -0.07
C MET A 346 -30.88 7.86 -0.87
N PRO A 347 -30.93 7.25 -2.07
CA PRO A 347 -29.74 7.06 -2.88
C PRO A 347 -29.28 8.38 -3.51
N ALA A 348 -27.96 8.52 -3.66
CA ALA A 348 -27.32 9.56 -4.46
C ALA A 348 -26.90 8.99 -5.83
N ASP A 349 -25.84 9.51 -6.42
CA ASP A 349 -25.35 9.09 -7.74
C ASP A 349 -25.09 7.57 -7.81
N SER A 350 -25.62 6.93 -8.83
CA SER A 350 -25.48 5.48 -9.09
C SER A 350 -25.94 4.59 -7.93
N GLY A 351 -26.80 5.08 -7.08
CA GLY A 351 -27.35 4.34 -5.93
C GLY A 351 -26.46 4.32 -4.70
N TYR A 352 -25.31 4.99 -4.72
CA TYR A 352 -24.44 5.11 -3.55
C TYR A 352 -25.03 6.09 -2.54
N PRO A 353 -24.73 5.89 -1.22
CA PRO A 353 -25.18 6.86 -0.23
C PRO A 353 -24.46 8.21 -0.40
N ALA A 354 -25.12 9.29 -0.01
CA ALA A 354 -24.56 10.65 -0.10
C ALA A 354 -23.27 10.81 0.72
N TYR A 355 -23.10 10.01 1.75
CA TYR A 355 -21.92 10.03 2.63
C TYR A 355 -20.73 9.19 2.13
N LEU A 356 -20.79 8.63 0.92
CA LEU A 356 -19.69 7.83 0.35
C LEU A 356 -18.36 8.59 0.37
N GLY A 357 -18.36 9.81 -0.13
CA GLY A 357 -17.16 10.65 -0.18
C GLY A 357 -16.58 10.93 1.21
N ALA A 358 -17.44 11.23 2.19
CA ALA A 358 -17.02 11.48 3.56
C ALA A 358 -16.41 10.22 4.22
N ARG A 359 -16.99 9.05 3.95
CA ARG A 359 -16.47 7.76 4.47
C ARG A 359 -15.13 7.40 3.85
N LEU A 360 -14.95 7.59 2.56
CA LEU A 360 -13.67 7.40 1.88
C LEU A 360 -12.61 8.37 2.42
N ALA A 361 -12.94 9.65 2.56
CA ALA A 361 -12.03 10.64 3.13
C ALA A 361 -11.59 10.26 4.54
N SER A 362 -12.53 9.87 5.38
CA SER A 362 -12.25 9.42 6.75
C SER A 362 -11.29 8.23 6.81
N PHE A 363 -11.45 7.29 5.88
CA PHE A 363 -10.55 6.14 5.76
C PHE A 363 -9.13 6.57 5.34
N TYR A 364 -9.01 7.34 4.26
CA TYR A 364 -7.70 7.78 3.77
C TYR A 364 -6.98 8.74 4.72
N GLU A 365 -7.71 9.53 5.50
CA GLU A 365 -7.13 10.42 6.52
C GLU A 365 -6.42 9.68 7.66
N ARG A 366 -6.69 8.40 7.84
CA ARG A 366 -5.97 7.57 8.82
C ARG A 366 -4.55 7.22 8.38
N ALA A 367 -4.22 7.42 7.11
CA ALA A 367 -2.86 7.36 6.62
C ALA A 367 -2.07 8.60 7.07
N GLY A 368 -0.78 8.46 7.23
CA GLY A 368 0.12 9.57 7.53
C GLY A 368 1.38 9.14 8.24
N ARG A 369 2.35 10.04 8.25
CA ARG A 369 3.54 9.94 9.07
C ARG A 369 3.27 10.65 10.39
N VAL A 370 3.56 9.99 11.49
CA VAL A 370 3.22 10.50 12.83
C VAL A 370 4.38 10.32 13.80
N ARG A 371 4.41 11.17 14.82
CA ARG A 371 5.15 10.88 16.04
C ARG A 371 4.23 10.08 16.94
N CYS A 372 4.70 8.89 17.34
CA CYS A 372 3.89 7.95 18.11
C CYS A 372 3.63 8.43 19.52
N LEU A 373 2.48 8.02 20.07
CA LEU A 373 2.10 8.31 21.45
C LEU A 373 3.02 7.55 22.42
N GLY A 374 3.41 8.20 23.48
CA GLY A 374 4.22 7.60 24.54
C GLY A 374 5.71 7.57 24.25
N GLY A 375 6.47 6.97 25.17
CA GLY A 375 7.93 6.83 25.06
C GLY A 375 8.38 5.40 24.75
N PRO A 376 9.57 5.21 24.20
CA PRO A 376 10.51 6.24 23.74
C PRO A 376 10.01 7.01 22.52
N ASN A 377 10.58 8.19 22.29
CA ASN A 377 10.22 9.02 21.14
C ASN A 377 10.51 8.25 19.85
N ARG A 378 9.50 8.10 19.00
CA ARG A 378 9.59 7.34 17.76
C ARG A 378 8.58 7.84 16.75
N GLU A 379 8.89 7.62 15.48
CA GLU A 379 8.05 7.96 14.36
C GLU A 379 7.62 6.70 13.62
N GLY A 380 6.40 6.69 13.14
CA GLY A 380 5.87 5.62 12.30
C GLY A 380 5.00 6.19 11.20
N SER A 381 4.65 5.36 10.23
CA SER A 381 3.78 5.79 9.15
C SER A 381 2.83 4.69 8.70
N VAL A 382 1.66 5.11 8.20
CA VAL A 382 0.73 4.26 7.47
C VAL A 382 0.58 4.84 6.07
N THR A 383 0.97 4.07 5.07
CA THR A 383 0.77 4.39 3.66
C THR A 383 -0.42 3.59 3.15
N VAL A 384 -1.39 4.24 2.54
CA VAL A 384 -2.56 3.57 1.97
C VAL A 384 -2.49 3.59 0.46
N VAL A 385 -2.59 2.41 -0.14
CA VAL A 385 -2.72 2.21 -1.59
C VAL A 385 -4.06 1.54 -1.83
N GLY A 386 -5.00 2.27 -2.40
CA GLY A 386 -6.33 1.78 -2.70
C GLY A 386 -6.48 1.43 -4.17
N ALA A 387 -6.73 0.17 -4.48
CA ALA A 387 -7.09 -0.23 -5.83
C ALA A 387 -8.57 0.09 -6.08
N VAL A 388 -8.85 0.66 -7.24
CA VAL A 388 -10.20 1.00 -7.66
C VAL A 388 -10.49 0.29 -8.97
N SER A 389 -11.67 -0.31 -9.09
CA SER A 389 -12.10 -1.03 -10.30
C SER A 389 -13.31 -0.33 -10.92
N PRO A 390 -13.09 0.76 -11.66
CA PRO A 390 -14.20 1.48 -12.27
C PRO A 390 -14.90 0.62 -13.33
N PRO A 391 -16.23 0.55 -13.34
CA PRO A 391 -16.97 -0.22 -14.34
C PRO A 391 -16.66 0.27 -15.76
N GLY A 392 -16.27 -0.67 -16.63
CA GLY A 392 -15.92 -0.35 -18.01
C GLY A 392 -14.67 0.53 -18.18
N GLY A 393 -13.90 0.75 -17.13
CA GLY A 393 -12.73 1.64 -17.16
C GLY A 393 -13.07 3.12 -17.13
N ASP A 394 -14.31 3.48 -16.79
CA ASP A 394 -14.78 4.87 -16.74
C ASP A 394 -14.42 5.52 -15.39
N PHE A 395 -13.48 6.46 -15.40
CA PHE A 395 -13.03 7.19 -14.21
C PHE A 395 -14.02 8.25 -13.71
N SER A 396 -15.14 8.45 -14.39
CA SER A 396 -16.23 9.30 -13.90
C SER A 396 -17.18 8.58 -12.93
N ASP A 397 -16.97 7.28 -12.72
CA ASP A 397 -17.65 6.49 -11.70
C ASP A 397 -17.56 7.19 -10.32
N PRO A 398 -18.66 7.24 -9.52
CA PRO A 398 -18.68 7.98 -8.26
C PRO A 398 -17.59 7.60 -7.27
N VAL A 399 -17.26 6.31 -7.16
CA VAL A 399 -16.21 5.83 -6.25
C VAL A 399 -14.84 6.32 -6.70
N THR A 400 -14.54 6.16 -7.99
CA THR A 400 -13.26 6.58 -8.57
C THR A 400 -13.12 8.09 -8.49
N SER A 401 -14.13 8.84 -8.85
CA SER A 401 -14.15 10.31 -8.80
C SER A 401 -13.95 10.83 -7.37
N ALA A 402 -14.64 10.24 -6.38
CA ALA A 402 -14.46 10.60 -4.98
C ALA A 402 -13.05 10.28 -4.49
N THR A 403 -12.51 9.12 -4.87
CA THR A 403 -11.15 8.70 -4.49
C THR A 403 -10.11 9.66 -5.07
N LEU A 404 -10.24 10.05 -6.34
CA LEU A 404 -9.30 10.98 -6.99
C LEU A 404 -9.28 12.36 -6.32
N GLY A 405 -10.40 12.79 -5.75
CA GLY A 405 -10.49 14.04 -4.99
C GLY A 405 -9.79 13.99 -3.62
N ILE A 406 -9.48 12.81 -3.12
CA ILE A 406 -8.94 12.61 -1.77
C ILE A 406 -7.45 12.25 -1.80
N VAL A 407 -7.04 11.33 -2.68
CA VAL A 407 -5.66 10.84 -2.74
C VAL A 407 -4.70 11.85 -3.35
N GLN A 408 -3.44 11.77 -2.94
CA GLN A 408 -2.39 12.65 -3.44
C GLN A 408 -1.64 12.07 -4.64
N VAL A 409 -1.70 10.76 -4.84
CA VAL A 409 -1.04 10.05 -5.93
C VAL A 409 -2.05 9.21 -6.70
N PHE A 410 -1.96 9.30 -8.00
CA PHE A 410 -2.82 8.58 -8.93
C PHE A 410 -1.97 7.79 -9.91
N TRP A 411 -2.06 6.46 -9.85
CA TRP A 411 -1.41 5.53 -10.77
C TRP A 411 -2.46 4.90 -11.67
N GLY A 412 -2.85 5.61 -12.72
CA GLY A 412 -3.88 5.15 -13.64
C GLY A 412 -3.43 4.01 -14.52
N LEU A 413 -4.05 2.83 -14.39
CA LEU A 413 -3.76 1.70 -15.24
C LEU A 413 -4.52 1.80 -16.56
N ASP A 414 -3.84 1.54 -17.67
CA ASP A 414 -4.37 1.66 -19.02
C ASP A 414 -4.51 0.29 -19.67
N LYS A 415 -5.71 -0.03 -20.07
CA LYS A 415 -6.04 -1.28 -20.78
C LYS A 415 -5.29 -1.40 -22.10
N LYS A 416 -5.10 -0.30 -22.83
CA LYS A 416 -4.37 -0.29 -24.11
C LYS A 416 -2.91 -0.67 -23.93
N LEU A 417 -2.26 -0.18 -22.88
CA LEU A 417 -0.89 -0.56 -22.54
C LEU A 417 -0.80 -2.04 -22.17
N ALA A 418 -1.75 -2.54 -21.40
CA ALA A 418 -1.81 -3.95 -21.02
C ALA A 418 -2.01 -4.87 -22.27
N GLN A 419 -2.84 -4.44 -23.21
CA GLN A 419 -3.04 -5.17 -24.47
C GLN A 419 -1.78 -5.23 -25.32
N ARG A 420 -0.95 -4.20 -25.28
CA ARG A 420 0.37 -4.16 -25.95
C ARG A 420 1.47 -4.85 -25.16
N LYS A 421 1.13 -5.51 -24.06
CA LYS A 421 2.08 -6.18 -23.17
C LYS A 421 3.09 -5.22 -22.52
N HIS A 422 2.74 -3.94 -22.39
CA HIS A 422 3.52 -2.95 -21.68
C HIS A 422 3.13 -2.97 -20.19
N PHE A 423 3.99 -3.52 -19.35
CA PHE A 423 3.79 -3.60 -17.91
C PHE A 423 4.96 -2.97 -17.15
N PRO A 424 4.76 -2.28 -16.02
CA PRO A 424 3.45 -1.91 -15.46
C PRO A 424 2.65 -1.02 -16.42
N SER A 425 1.35 -1.25 -16.52
CA SER A 425 0.49 -0.54 -17.48
C SER A 425 0.03 0.84 -16.98
N VAL A 426 0.90 1.54 -16.29
CA VAL A 426 0.64 2.88 -15.75
C VAL A 426 0.70 3.91 -16.87
N ASN A 427 -0.40 4.62 -17.09
CA ASN A 427 -0.47 5.67 -18.10
C ASN A 427 0.24 6.93 -17.60
N TRP A 428 1.37 7.25 -18.22
CA TRP A 428 2.20 8.39 -17.84
C TRP A 428 1.62 9.76 -18.18
N LEU A 429 0.60 9.82 -19.04
CA LEU A 429 -0.05 11.08 -19.42
C LEU A 429 -1.12 11.51 -18.42
N ILE A 430 -1.81 10.56 -17.79
CA ILE A 430 -2.90 10.83 -16.86
C ILE A 430 -2.52 10.67 -15.39
N SER A 431 -1.47 9.91 -15.09
CA SER A 431 -1.02 9.69 -13.72
C SER A 431 -0.33 10.92 -13.16
N TYR A 432 -0.40 11.10 -11.84
CA TYR A 432 0.23 12.23 -11.16
C TYR A 432 0.63 11.91 -9.73
N SER A 433 1.52 12.73 -9.19
CA SER A 433 1.87 12.74 -7.77
C SER A 433 1.92 14.18 -7.28
N LYS A 434 1.22 14.45 -6.19
CA LYS A 434 1.24 15.76 -5.54
C LYS A 434 2.34 15.88 -4.48
N TYR A 435 3.14 14.84 -4.29
CA TYR A 435 4.24 14.83 -3.30
C TYR A 435 5.56 15.35 -3.85
N ASN A 436 5.60 15.86 -5.06
CA ASN A 436 6.84 16.32 -5.68
C ASN A 436 7.57 17.38 -4.85
N ALA A 437 6.84 18.37 -4.34
CA ALA A 437 7.42 19.42 -3.50
C ALA A 437 7.96 18.87 -2.17
N ALA A 438 7.24 17.94 -1.55
CA ALA A 438 7.64 17.31 -0.29
C ALA A 438 8.90 16.45 -0.44
N LEU A 439 9.13 15.89 -1.63
CA LEU A 439 10.28 15.03 -1.91
C LEU A 439 11.49 15.76 -2.50
N GLU A 440 11.37 17.03 -2.86
CA GLU A 440 12.51 17.82 -3.38
C GLU A 440 13.76 17.74 -2.50
N PRO A 441 13.70 17.96 -1.18
CA PRO A 441 14.89 17.85 -0.34
C PRO A 441 15.55 16.48 -0.36
N PHE A 442 14.77 15.42 -0.46
CA PHE A 442 15.30 14.06 -0.57
C PHE A 442 16.08 13.86 -1.88
N TYR A 443 15.51 14.29 -3.00
CA TYR A 443 16.15 14.14 -4.30
C TYR A 443 17.38 15.01 -4.45
N GLU A 444 17.39 16.22 -3.91
CA GLU A 444 18.55 17.11 -3.90
C GLU A 444 19.72 16.50 -3.14
N LYS A 445 19.45 15.80 -2.04
CA LYS A 445 20.48 15.08 -1.28
C LYS A 445 21.00 13.84 -2.00
N THR A 446 20.11 13.10 -2.68
CA THR A 446 20.44 11.82 -3.30
C THR A 446 21.08 12.01 -4.66
N ASP A 447 20.50 12.88 -5.49
CA ASP A 447 20.96 13.21 -6.83
C ASP A 447 20.42 14.59 -7.22
N SER A 448 21.28 15.59 -7.23
CA SER A 448 20.90 16.99 -7.51
C SER A 448 20.35 17.21 -8.92
N GLU A 449 20.65 16.34 -9.87
CA GLU A 449 20.19 16.44 -11.26
C GLU A 449 18.86 15.74 -11.50
N PHE A 450 18.40 14.90 -10.58
CA PHE A 450 17.25 14.03 -10.78
C PHE A 450 15.96 14.78 -11.13
N LEU A 451 15.67 15.87 -10.43
CA LEU A 451 14.45 16.66 -10.67
C LEU A 451 14.39 17.24 -12.08
N ALA A 452 15.53 17.76 -12.56
CA ALA A 452 15.64 18.27 -13.92
C ALA A 452 15.49 17.15 -14.95
N LEU A 453 16.08 15.99 -14.70
CA LEU A 453 15.96 14.82 -15.57
C LEU A 453 14.52 14.33 -15.66
N ARG A 454 13.82 14.24 -14.55
CA ARG A 454 12.41 13.85 -14.53
C ARG A 454 11.53 14.83 -15.30
N ALA A 455 11.73 16.12 -15.10
CA ALA A 455 11.01 17.16 -15.84
C ALA A 455 11.22 17.04 -17.34
N THR A 456 12.46 16.85 -17.78
CA THR A 456 12.78 16.64 -19.19
C THR A 456 12.14 15.37 -19.75
N ALA A 457 12.13 14.27 -18.98
CA ALA A 457 11.49 13.03 -19.40
C ALA A 457 9.98 13.20 -19.60
N ARG A 458 9.32 13.94 -18.71
CA ARG A 458 7.89 14.26 -18.85
C ARG A 458 7.61 15.08 -20.10
N ASP A 459 8.44 16.09 -20.36
CA ASP A 459 8.32 16.93 -21.55
C ASP A 459 8.49 16.12 -22.83
N VAL A 460 9.45 15.21 -22.87
CA VAL A 460 9.68 14.31 -23.99
C VAL A 460 8.46 13.42 -24.25
N LEU A 461 7.90 12.81 -23.22
CA LEU A 461 6.72 11.96 -23.34
C LEU A 461 5.48 12.73 -23.78
N GLN A 462 5.29 13.94 -23.27
CA GLN A 462 4.20 14.83 -23.68
C GLN A 462 4.36 15.24 -25.14
N LYS A 463 5.55 15.62 -25.54
CA LYS A 463 5.86 16.02 -26.93
C LYS A 463 5.67 14.86 -27.89
N GLU A 464 6.04 13.66 -27.50
CA GLU A 464 5.83 12.44 -28.30
C GLU A 464 4.35 12.19 -28.57
N ASP A 465 3.50 12.39 -27.58
CA ASP A 465 2.05 12.26 -27.74
C ASP A 465 1.50 13.25 -28.76
N GLU A 466 1.92 14.51 -28.71
CA GLU A 466 1.58 15.54 -29.68
C GLU A 466 2.07 15.21 -31.09
N LEU A 467 3.31 14.71 -31.20
CA LEU A 467 3.93 14.35 -32.48
C LEU A 467 3.29 13.12 -33.13
N ASN A 468 2.76 12.19 -32.36
CA ASN A 468 2.10 11.00 -32.90
C ASN A 468 0.89 11.33 -33.77
N GLU A 469 0.15 12.37 -33.44
CA GLU A 469 -0.96 12.84 -34.25
C GLU A 469 -0.48 13.32 -35.62
N ILE A 470 0.64 14.04 -35.65
CA ILE A 470 1.26 14.55 -36.87
C ILE A 470 1.83 13.39 -37.71
N VAL A 471 2.47 12.42 -37.06
CA VAL A 471 3.03 11.22 -37.73
C VAL A 471 1.94 10.40 -38.45
N GLN A 472 0.77 10.28 -37.83
CA GLN A 472 -0.36 9.57 -38.45
C GLN A 472 -0.89 10.27 -39.71
N LEU A 473 -0.77 11.59 -39.77
CA LEU A 473 -1.29 12.39 -40.89
C LEU A 473 -0.28 12.51 -42.04
N VAL A 474 0.98 12.78 -41.73
CA VAL A 474 1.99 13.14 -42.77
C VAL A 474 3.21 12.23 -42.80
N GLY A 475 3.31 11.26 -41.92
CA GLY A 475 4.43 10.33 -41.83
C GLY A 475 5.63 10.89 -41.07
N LYS A 476 6.53 9.98 -40.68
CA LYS A 476 7.69 10.24 -39.82
C LYS A 476 8.78 11.06 -40.50
N ASP A 477 8.94 10.89 -41.82
CA ASP A 477 10.01 11.50 -42.59
C ASP A 477 9.86 13.01 -42.80
N SER A 478 8.67 13.54 -42.63
CA SER A 478 8.37 14.95 -42.76
C SER A 478 8.61 15.77 -41.46
N LEU A 479 8.99 15.12 -40.38
CA LEU A 479 9.29 15.78 -39.13
C LEU A 479 10.65 16.48 -39.16
N ALA A 480 10.78 17.54 -38.35
CA ALA A 480 12.08 18.16 -38.08
C ALA A 480 13.02 17.15 -37.41
N GLU A 481 14.33 17.33 -37.56
CA GLU A 481 15.33 16.41 -36.99
C GLU A 481 15.23 16.34 -35.45
N SER A 482 15.00 17.47 -34.79
CA SER A 482 14.77 17.51 -33.33
C SER A 482 13.55 16.68 -32.90
N ASP A 483 12.49 16.68 -33.70
CA ASP A 483 11.29 15.90 -33.43
C ASP A 483 11.52 14.39 -33.60
N LYS A 484 12.35 14.00 -34.56
CA LYS A 484 12.77 12.60 -34.75
C LYS A 484 13.60 12.11 -33.57
N ILE A 485 14.47 12.95 -33.01
CA ILE A 485 15.25 12.65 -31.81
C ILE A 485 14.33 12.51 -30.60
N THR A 486 13.33 13.39 -30.47
CA THR A 486 12.34 13.32 -29.40
C THR A 486 11.55 12.00 -29.46
N LEU A 487 11.13 11.55 -30.64
CA LEU A 487 10.46 10.27 -30.81
C LEU A 487 11.34 9.09 -30.42
N GLU A 488 12.63 9.11 -30.76
CA GLU A 488 13.57 8.04 -30.40
C GLU A 488 13.83 8.03 -28.89
N THR A 489 13.99 9.20 -28.27
CA THR A 489 14.16 9.31 -26.81
C THR A 489 12.91 8.80 -26.09
N ALA A 490 11.73 9.15 -26.57
CA ALA A 490 10.46 8.66 -26.02
C ALA A 490 10.34 7.13 -26.15
N LYS A 491 10.85 6.55 -27.23
CA LYS A 491 10.90 5.10 -27.42
C LYS A 491 11.80 4.44 -26.37
N PHE A 492 12.97 4.99 -26.06
CA PHE A 492 13.83 4.52 -24.99
C PHE A 492 13.12 4.60 -23.62
N LEU A 493 12.45 5.72 -23.36
CA LEU A 493 11.72 5.89 -22.10
C LEU A 493 10.58 4.88 -21.97
N LYS A 494 9.78 4.69 -23.00
CA LYS A 494 8.63 3.79 -22.94
C LYS A 494 9.01 2.32 -22.89
N GLU A 495 9.89 1.87 -23.78
CA GLU A 495 10.20 0.44 -23.95
C GLU A 495 11.31 -0.05 -23.03
N ASP A 496 12.28 0.79 -22.69
CA ASP A 496 13.50 0.38 -22.00
C ASP A 496 13.63 0.94 -20.59
N PHE A 497 12.72 1.80 -20.17
CA PHE A 497 12.72 2.41 -18.84
C PHE A 497 11.39 2.23 -18.10
N LEU A 498 10.27 2.66 -18.67
CA LEU A 498 8.96 2.55 -18.04
C LEU A 498 8.42 1.12 -18.09
N GLN A 499 8.68 0.40 -19.17
CA GLN A 499 8.38 -1.01 -19.21
C GLN A 499 9.39 -1.78 -18.37
N GLN A 500 8.89 -2.66 -17.51
CA GLN A 500 9.73 -3.41 -16.58
C GLN A 500 9.21 -4.84 -16.45
N ASN A 501 10.13 -5.80 -16.53
CA ASN A 501 9.79 -7.21 -16.44
C ASN A 501 9.83 -7.67 -14.97
N SER A 502 8.69 -8.12 -14.46
CA SER A 502 8.55 -8.56 -13.07
C SER A 502 9.13 -9.95 -12.79
N PHE A 503 9.49 -10.72 -13.83
CA PHE A 503 9.88 -12.12 -13.68
C PHE A 503 11.38 -12.36 -13.81
N THR A 504 12.13 -11.44 -14.39
CA THR A 504 13.57 -11.58 -14.57
C THR A 504 14.37 -11.04 -13.40
N ALA A 505 15.45 -11.74 -13.04
CA ALA A 505 16.28 -11.37 -11.89
C ALA A 505 16.86 -9.95 -11.99
N TYR A 506 17.20 -9.51 -13.19
CA TYR A 506 17.81 -8.18 -13.39
C TYR A 506 16.79 -7.03 -13.37
N ASP A 507 15.51 -7.29 -13.64
CA ASP A 507 14.50 -6.24 -13.84
C ASP A 507 13.30 -6.30 -12.88
N LYS A 508 13.12 -7.37 -12.13
CA LYS A 508 12.01 -7.51 -11.17
C LYS A 508 12.01 -6.44 -10.08
N TYR A 509 13.19 -5.97 -9.72
CA TYR A 509 13.42 -4.89 -8.77
C TYR A 509 14.49 -3.96 -9.32
N CYS A 510 14.17 -2.68 -9.45
CA CYS A 510 15.11 -1.66 -9.89
C CYS A 510 15.36 -0.67 -8.76
N PRO A 511 16.55 -0.69 -8.13
CA PRO A 511 16.89 0.28 -7.10
C PRO A 511 16.87 1.71 -7.65
N PHE A 512 16.61 2.67 -6.81
CA PHE A 512 16.53 4.08 -7.22
C PHE A 512 17.81 4.57 -7.89
N TYR A 513 18.99 4.18 -7.39
CA TYR A 513 20.27 4.56 -8.00
C TYR A 513 20.41 4.08 -9.45
N LYS A 514 19.94 2.86 -9.74
CA LYS A 514 19.92 2.31 -11.10
C LYS A 514 18.94 3.09 -11.98
N SER A 515 17.73 3.35 -11.48
CA SER A 515 16.72 4.13 -12.19
C SER A 515 17.21 5.53 -12.54
N ALA A 516 17.83 6.22 -11.62
CA ALA A 516 18.39 7.56 -11.84
C ALA A 516 19.52 7.55 -12.87
N ALA A 517 20.40 6.57 -12.81
CA ALA A 517 21.51 6.42 -13.76
C ALA A 517 21.02 6.08 -15.17
N MET A 518 20.03 5.20 -15.28
CA MET A 518 19.41 4.86 -16.58
C MET A 518 18.75 6.09 -17.22
N LEU A 519 18.00 6.84 -16.43
CA LEU A 519 17.34 8.06 -16.90
C LEU A 519 18.36 9.11 -17.34
N ARG A 520 19.44 9.27 -16.60
CA ARG A 520 20.53 10.19 -16.94
C ARG A 520 21.12 9.86 -18.31
N ASN A 521 21.36 8.58 -18.58
CA ASN A 521 21.94 8.15 -19.86
C ASN A 521 20.98 8.34 -21.04
N ILE A 522 19.71 8.05 -20.85
CA ILE A 522 18.68 8.27 -21.89
C ILE A 522 18.60 9.76 -22.23
N LEU A 523 18.58 10.63 -21.25
CA LEU A 523 18.49 12.07 -21.48
C LEU A 523 19.81 12.68 -21.90
N ALA A 524 20.96 12.08 -21.56
CA ALA A 524 22.26 12.47 -22.13
C ALA A 524 22.29 12.25 -23.63
N PHE A 525 21.79 11.12 -24.10
CA PHE A 525 21.58 10.87 -25.54
C PHE A 525 20.69 11.95 -26.16
N HIS A 526 19.57 12.23 -25.56
CA HIS A 526 18.61 13.24 -26.05
C HIS A 526 19.24 14.62 -26.19
N ARG A 527 19.92 15.09 -25.15
CA ARG A 527 20.59 16.40 -25.13
C ARG A 527 21.74 16.48 -26.13
N ALA A 528 22.57 15.46 -26.15
CA ALA A 528 23.73 15.43 -27.04
C ALA A 528 23.32 15.35 -28.51
N ALA A 529 22.29 14.56 -28.83
CA ALA A 529 21.77 14.44 -30.18
C ALA A 529 21.15 15.76 -30.67
N ASN A 530 20.35 16.42 -29.84
CA ASN A 530 19.76 17.72 -30.16
C ASN A 530 20.83 18.81 -30.33
N ALA A 531 21.85 18.83 -29.46
CA ALA A 531 22.94 19.76 -29.55
C ALA A 531 23.74 19.57 -30.85
N ALA A 532 24.00 18.33 -31.24
CA ALA A 532 24.71 18.01 -32.48
C ALA A 532 23.95 18.49 -33.72
N VAL A 533 22.66 18.24 -33.77
CA VAL A 533 21.78 18.69 -34.86
C VAL A 533 21.73 20.22 -34.92
N GLU A 534 21.53 20.88 -33.80
CA GLU A 534 21.39 22.34 -33.70
C GLU A 534 22.68 23.08 -34.10
N ARG A 535 23.83 22.61 -33.62
CA ARG A 535 25.14 23.23 -33.93
C ARG A 535 25.52 23.13 -35.39
N THR A 536 25.09 22.08 -36.10
CA THR A 536 25.39 21.90 -37.52
C THR A 536 24.32 22.46 -38.45
N ALA A 537 23.14 22.80 -37.97
CA ALA A 537 22.03 23.29 -38.78
C ALA A 537 22.27 24.64 -39.44
N GLY A 538 23.05 25.53 -38.80
CA GLY A 538 23.39 26.84 -39.34
C GLY A 538 24.71 26.94 -40.08
N GLY A 539 25.47 25.86 -40.22
CA GLY A 539 26.78 25.83 -40.92
C GLY A 539 26.68 25.64 -42.39
N GLU A 540 27.73 26.03 -43.10
CA GLU A 540 27.86 25.80 -44.57
C GLU A 540 28.30 24.38 -44.92
N GLY A 541 28.73 23.59 -43.92
CA GLY A 541 29.20 22.21 -44.11
C GLY A 541 28.08 21.16 -44.06
N ALA A 542 28.48 19.90 -44.00
CA ALA A 542 27.57 18.79 -43.83
C ALA A 542 26.79 18.89 -42.52
N LYS A 543 25.48 18.57 -42.58
CA LYS A 543 24.59 18.66 -41.41
C LYS A 543 24.46 17.30 -40.78
N ILE A 544 24.47 17.27 -39.44
CA ILE A 544 24.14 16.09 -38.65
C ILE A 544 22.62 15.94 -38.63
N THR A 545 22.13 14.82 -39.19
CA THR A 545 20.72 14.45 -39.19
C THR A 545 20.51 13.28 -38.22
N PHE A 546 19.26 12.97 -37.91
CA PHE A 546 18.93 11.80 -37.10
C PHE A 546 19.42 10.49 -37.74
N ASN A 547 19.35 10.39 -39.09
CA ASN A 547 19.87 9.23 -39.82
C ASN A 547 21.37 9.06 -39.65
N VAL A 548 22.14 10.16 -39.61
CA VAL A 548 23.58 10.14 -39.35
C VAL A 548 23.85 9.64 -37.93
N ILE A 549 23.12 10.16 -36.96
CA ILE A 549 23.24 9.72 -35.55
C ILE A 549 22.93 8.23 -35.42
N LYS A 550 21.86 7.76 -36.04
CA LYS A 550 21.46 6.36 -36.02
C LYS A 550 22.52 5.44 -36.67
N ALA A 551 23.12 5.87 -37.76
CA ALA A 551 24.16 5.12 -38.44
C ALA A 551 25.48 5.07 -37.65
N ARG A 552 25.87 6.19 -37.01
CA ARG A 552 27.14 6.30 -36.28
C ARG A 552 27.06 5.83 -34.83
N MET A 553 25.92 5.99 -34.19
CA MET A 553 25.73 5.74 -32.77
C MET A 553 24.90 4.46 -32.50
N GLY A 554 24.74 3.59 -33.46
CA GLY A 554 23.92 2.38 -33.31
C GLY A 554 24.30 1.49 -32.15
N ASP A 555 25.59 1.29 -31.91
CA ASP A 555 26.10 0.48 -30.80
C ASP A 555 25.80 1.14 -29.44
N LEU A 556 25.94 2.46 -29.34
CA LEU A 556 25.64 3.20 -28.12
C LEU A 556 24.13 3.25 -27.85
N MET A 557 23.32 3.41 -28.88
CA MET A 557 21.86 3.35 -28.76
C MET A 557 21.42 1.99 -28.27
N TYR A 558 22.03 0.92 -28.74
CA TYR A 558 21.78 -0.43 -28.23
C TYR A 558 22.16 -0.57 -26.76
N ARG A 559 23.30 -0.02 -26.35
CA ARG A 559 23.73 0.00 -24.94
C ARG A 559 22.77 0.79 -24.06
N VAL A 560 22.23 1.90 -24.54
CA VAL A 560 21.21 2.68 -23.83
C VAL A 560 19.92 1.86 -23.63
N ALA A 561 19.48 1.15 -24.66
CA ALA A 561 18.34 0.25 -24.58
C ALA A 561 18.58 -0.95 -23.66
N SER A 562 19.84 -1.35 -23.48
CA SER A 562 20.23 -2.54 -22.72
C SER A 562 20.61 -2.26 -21.26
N GLN A 563 20.49 -1.02 -20.78
CA GLN A 563 20.79 -0.66 -19.38
C GLN A 563 20.01 -1.46 -18.37
N LYS A 564 18.78 -1.82 -18.68
CA LYS A 564 17.89 -2.61 -17.83
C LYS A 564 18.43 -3.98 -17.47
N PHE A 565 19.34 -4.53 -18.29
CA PHE A 565 19.93 -5.87 -18.08
C PHE A 565 21.02 -5.89 -17.00
N GLU A 566 21.45 -4.73 -16.50
CA GLU A 566 22.37 -4.69 -15.36
C GLU A 566 21.70 -5.23 -14.10
N ASP A 567 22.29 -6.29 -13.53
CA ASP A 567 21.69 -6.96 -12.38
C ASP A 567 22.05 -6.22 -11.07
N PRO A 568 21.04 -5.75 -10.30
CA PRO A 568 21.30 -5.12 -9.01
C PRO A 568 21.99 -6.02 -7.98
N ALA A 569 21.90 -7.35 -8.13
CA ALA A 569 22.57 -8.31 -7.26
C ALA A 569 24.10 -8.26 -7.36
N GLU A 570 24.65 -7.70 -8.44
CA GLU A 570 26.09 -7.49 -8.61
C GLU A 570 26.65 -6.37 -7.71
N GLY A 571 25.81 -5.60 -7.07
CA GLY A 571 26.16 -4.54 -6.15
C GLY A 571 26.02 -3.13 -6.76
N GLU A 572 25.77 -2.16 -5.89
CA GLU A 572 25.55 -0.76 -6.28
C GLU A 572 26.77 -0.17 -7.00
N GLU A 573 27.97 -0.41 -6.48
CA GLU A 573 29.21 0.15 -7.05
C GLU A 573 29.45 -0.30 -8.49
N LYS A 574 29.26 -1.61 -8.76
CA LYS A 574 29.48 -2.18 -10.09
C LYS A 574 28.46 -1.67 -11.09
N VAL A 575 27.18 -1.66 -10.73
CA VAL A 575 26.10 -1.18 -11.60
C VAL A 575 26.27 0.31 -11.88
N THR A 576 26.54 1.11 -10.88
CA THR A 576 26.77 2.56 -11.00
C THR A 576 27.97 2.85 -11.90
N LYS A 577 29.06 2.10 -11.74
CA LYS A 577 30.27 2.24 -12.56
C LYS A 577 30.00 1.91 -14.04
N THR A 578 29.31 0.81 -14.30
CA THR A 578 28.97 0.38 -15.66
C THR A 578 28.11 1.44 -16.37
N LEU A 579 27.12 1.98 -15.70
CA LEU A 579 26.26 3.02 -16.25
C LEU A 579 26.97 4.37 -16.41
N ALA A 580 27.91 4.69 -15.52
CA ALA A 580 28.76 5.89 -15.65
C ALA A 580 29.70 5.79 -16.87
N VAL A 581 30.25 4.61 -17.15
CA VAL A 581 31.09 4.37 -18.34
C VAL A 581 30.27 4.60 -19.61
N LEU A 582 29.03 4.12 -19.64
CA LEU A 582 28.11 4.37 -20.77
C LEU A 582 27.86 5.87 -20.95
N HIS A 583 27.65 6.60 -19.89
CA HIS A 583 27.45 8.06 -19.91
C HIS A 583 28.66 8.78 -20.53
N ASP A 584 29.87 8.43 -20.10
CA ASP A 584 31.12 9.02 -20.62
C ASP A 584 31.31 8.66 -22.09
N ASP A 585 31.04 7.43 -22.49
CA ASP A 585 31.14 6.98 -23.87
C ASP A 585 30.16 7.71 -24.79
N LEU A 586 28.94 7.97 -24.33
CA LEU A 586 27.95 8.77 -25.06
C LEU A 586 28.45 10.17 -25.33
N LEU A 587 28.94 10.86 -24.31
CA LEU A 587 29.44 12.22 -24.43
C LEU A 587 30.67 12.30 -25.33
N ALA A 588 31.62 11.38 -25.17
CA ALA A 588 32.83 11.31 -26.00
C ALA A 588 32.49 11.05 -27.49
N SER A 589 31.59 10.14 -27.77
CA SER A 589 31.19 9.78 -29.14
C SER A 589 30.46 10.92 -29.84
N PHE A 590 29.60 11.65 -29.16
CA PHE A 590 28.96 12.83 -29.72
C PHE A 590 29.94 13.99 -29.99
N ARG A 591 30.92 14.18 -29.11
CA ARG A 591 32.00 15.16 -29.38
C ARG A 591 32.78 14.80 -30.62
N GLN A 592 33.17 13.53 -30.76
CA GLN A 592 33.86 13.04 -31.93
C GLN A 592 33.04 13.24 -33.21
N LEU A 593 31.73 12.94 -33.16
CA LEU A 593 30.83 13.15 -34.28
C LEU A 593 30.73 14.62 -34.68
N GLU A 594 30.61 15.54 -33.73
CA GLU A 594 30.60 16.99 -33.97
C GLU A 594 31.90 17.47 -34.58
N ASP A 595 33.05 16.94 -34.11
CA ASP A 595 34.37 17.32 -34.63
C ASP A 595 34.57 16.85 -36.08
N GLU A 596 34.04 15.71 -36.47
CA GLU A 596 34.07 15.21 -37.86
C GLU A 596 33.24 16.08 -38.82
N PHE A 597 32.25 16.80 -38.33
CA PHE A 597 31.31 17.61 -39.11
C PHE A 597 31.64 19.13 -39.04
N ARG A 598 32.73 19.51 -38.43
CA ARG A 598 33.23 20.90 -38.43
C ARG A 598 33.99 21.28 -39.71
#